data_e50035824ca094c8ce1b7877fa67fe8f
#
_entry.id   e50035824ca094c8ce1b7877fa67fe8f
#
_cell.length_a   1.000
_cell.length_b   1.000
_cell.length_c   1.000
_cell.angle_alpha   90.00
_cell.angle_beta   90.00
_cell.angle_gamma   90.00
#
_symmetry.space_group_name_H-M   'P 1'
#
loop_
_entity.id
_entity.type
_entity.pdbx_description
1 polymer ?
#
loop_
_entity_poly.entity_id
_entity_poly.type
_entity_poly.pdbx_seq_one_letter_code
_entity_poly.pdbx_strand_id
1 'polypeptide(L)'
;MCRQPMTGKLSSPELTTETESARSQLALTESELQAAELSVQSLLLELKQEENDLAKKKTLLESGALAQAEYEQAELQVEKLKKSLSQQETSTNGLNKQVASLTAILNSLEEKAGELQVISPISGTILDLPVKVGQVVAPGTLLAQVGSDSQLEVKTELLSDDIRRVKTGQTTSITAPVLGDQTLTGQVSKIYPRAYEKTSALGVIQRRVPVIIALNQSVNLQPGYEVRVAIETLRKEDVILLPREAIRLTEDGHYRVLVVNEGRISERLVEIGEKNQQWVEVKKGIKVGEAVVRDGSLELKEGNRVKAVY
;
A
#
# COMPACT_ATOMS: atom_id res chain seq x y z
N MET A 1 -3.86 0.20 25.00
CA MET A 1 -4.80 -0.82 24.51
C MET A 1 -4.11 -1.59 23.38
N CYS A 2 -3.76 -2.85 23.61
CA CYS A 2 -3.30 -3.72 22.51
C CYS A 2 -4.49 -3.96 21.59
N ARG A 3 -4.48 -3.34 20.44
CA ARG A 3 -5.44 -3.64 19.37
C ARG A 3 -5.02 -4.97 18.75
N GLN A 4 -5.84 -6.00 18.92
CA GLN A 4 -5.63 -7.28 18.25
C GLN A 4 -5.70 -7.07 16.72
N PRO A 5 -4.87 -7.78 15.95
CA PRO A 5 -4.98 -7.72 14.50
C PRO A 5 -6.39 -8.15 14.08
N MET A 6 -7.01 -7.37 13.22
CA MET A 6 -8.31 -7.74 12.66
C MET A 6 -8.16 -8.97 11.79
N THR A 7 -8.93 -10.00 12.10
CA THR A 7 -8.92 -11.28 11.37
C THR A 7 -10.29 -11.54 10.77
N GLY A 8 -10.33 -11.88 9.50
CA GLY A 8 -11.48 -12.44 8.82
C GLY A 8 -11.23 -13.92 8.51
N LYS A 9 -12.26 -14.74 8.52
CA LYS A 9 -12.17 -16.15 8.12
C LYS A 9 -13.05 -16.39 6.90
N LEU A 10 -12.44 -16.91 5.86
CA LEU A 10 -13.12 -17.45 4.69
C LEU A 10 -13.29 -18.96 4.87
N SER A 11 -14.25 -19.54 4.20
CA SER A 11 -14.44 -20.99 4.14
C SER A 11 -14.50 -21.44 2.69
N SER A 12 -13.81 -22.52 2.38
CA SER A 12 -13.87 -23.21 1.10
C SER A 12 -14.15 -24.68 1.35
N PRO A 13 -15.41 -25.14 1.22
CA PRO A 13 -15.73 -26.55 1.37
C PRO A 13 -14.98 -27.45 0.39
N GLU A 14 -14.75 -26.95 -0.82
CA GLU A 14 -14.01 -27.65 -1.87
C GLU A 14 -12.57 -27.92 -1.44
N LEU A 15 -11.85 -26.91 -0.99
CA LEU A 15 -10.48 -27.04 -0.51
C LEU A 15 -10.38 -27.98 0.71
N THR A 16 -11.37 -27.94 1.61
CA THR A 16 -11.43 -28.85 2.75
C THR A 16 -11.56 -30.30 2.29
N THR A 17 -12.43 -30.56 1.30
CA THR A 17 -12.62 -31.91 0.75
C THR A 17 -11.38 -32.40 0.03
N GLU A 18 -10.70 -31.56 -0.74
CA GLU A 18 -9.45 -31.90 -1.42
C GLU A 18 -8.34 -32.23 -0.41
N THR A 19 -8.20 -31.44 0.65
CA THR A 19 -7.20 -31.65 1.70
C THR A 19 -7.42 -32.98 2.43
N GLU A 20 -8.66 -33.30 2.81
CA GLU A 20 -8.98 -34.56 3.47
C GLU A 20 -8.79 -35.76 2.52
N SER A 21 -9.10 -35.61 1.24
CA SER A 21 -8.84 -36.63 0.22
C SER A 21 -7.33 -36.93 0.06
N ALA A 22 -6.53 -35.85 -0.06
CA ALA A 22 -5.07 -35.97 -0.16
C ALA A 22 -4.46 -36.62 1.10
N ARG A 23 -4.94 -36.26 2.30
CA ARG A 23 -4.53 -36.83 3.57
C ARG A 23 -4.84 -38.33 3.66
N SER A 24 -6.04 -38.70 3.24
CA SER A 24 -6.45 -40.11 3.21
C SER A 24 -5.57 -40.95 2.23
N GLN A 25 -5.32 -40.39 1.05
CA GLN A 25 -4.47 -41.07 0.06
C GLN A 25 -3.02 -41.22 0.55
N LEU A 26 -2.48 -40.19 1.21
CA LEU A 26 -1.14 -40.26 1.83
C LEU A 26 -1.08 -41.37 2.87
N ALA A 27 -2.04 -41.42 3.78
CA ALA A 27 -2.08 -42.45 4.83
C ALA A 27 -2.16 -43.89 4.29
N LEU A 28 -2.93 -44.07 3.19
CA LEU A 28 -2.98 -45.38 2.51
C LEU A 28 -1.62 -45.76 1.92
N THR A 29 -0.97 -44.84 1.20
CA THR A 29 0.31 -45.07 0.55
C THR A 29 1.44 -45.27 1.59
N GLU A 30 1.41 -44.57 2.71
CA GLU A 30 2.34 -44.80 3.83
C GLU A 30 2.18 -46.21 4.44
N SER A 31 0.95 -46.72 4.55
CA SER A 31 0.69 -48.07 5.02
C SER A 31 1.23 -49.12 4.03
N GLU A 32 1.06 -48.90 2.72
CA GLU A 32 1.61 -49.75 1.67
C GLU A 32 3.13 -49.72 1.70
N LEU A 33 3.75 -48.58 1.88
CA LEU A 33 5.20 -48.43 2.01
C LEU A 33 5.72 -49.23 3.22
N GLN A 34 5.09 -49.09 4.37
CA GLN A 34 5.46 -49.83 5.57
C GLN A 34 5.39 -51.36 5.35
N ALA A 35 4.35 -51.83 4.67
CA ALA A 35 4.24 -53.25 4.33
C ALA A 35 5.36 -53.69 3.37
N ALA A 36 5.70 -52.88 2.39
CA ALA A 36 6.79 -53.14 1.45
C ALA A 36 8.17 -53.17 2.14
N GLU A 37 8.40 -52.26 3.08
CA GLU A 37 9.64 -52.24 3.90
C GLU A 37 9.79 -53.50 4.77
N LEU A 38 8.72 -53.94 5.40
CA LEU A 38 8.72 -55.20 6.15
C LEU A 38 9.02 -56.39 5.25
N SER A 39 8.50 -56.40 4.01
CA SER A 39 8.82 -57.45 3.02
C SER A 39 10.29 -57.42 2.62
N VAL A 40 10.89 -56.23 2.41
CA VAL A 40 12.34 -56.11 2.17
C VAL A 40 13.15 -56.70 3.34
N GLN A 41 12.77 -56.35 4.59
CA GLN A 41 13.45 -56.87 5.78
C GLN A 41 13.36 -58.40 5.86
N SER A 42 12.22 -59.00 5.55
CA SER A 42 12.04 -60.44 5.53
C SER A 42 12.93 -61.10 4.48
N LEU A 43 12.97 -60.58 3.26
CA LEU A 43 13.83 -61.08 2.18
C LEU A 43 15.32 -60.97 2.51
N LEU A 44 15.73 -59.89 3.18
CA LEU A 44 17.10 -59.69 3.64
C LEU A 44 17.52 -60.77 4.67
N LEU A 45 16.64 -61.10 5.61
CA LEU A 45 16.89 -62.14 6.60
C LEU A 45 17.01 -63.54 5.92
N GLU A 46 16.08 -63.83 5.00
CA GLU A 46 16.11 -65.10 4.23
C GLU A 46 17.38 -65.19 3.38
N LEU A 47 17.73 -64.10 2.65
CA LEU A 47 18.96 -64.08 1.85
C LEU A 47 20.19 -64.30 2.71
N LYS A 48 20.29 -63.67 3.87
CA LYS A 48 21.41 -63.85 4.80
C LYS A 48 21.53 -65.31 5.28
N GLN A 49 20.40 -65.97 5.55
CA GLN A 49 20.37 -67.38 5.94
C GLN A 49 20.88 -68.30 4.81
N GLU A 50 20.38 -68.11 3.58
CA GLU A 50 20.75 -68.86 2.41
C GLU A 50 22.23 -68.62 2.01
N GLU A 51 22.73 -67.38 2.12
CA GLU A 51 24.16 -67.11 1.89
C GLU A 51 25.08 -67.81 2.90
N ASN A 52 24.66 -67.87 4.17
CA ASN A 52 25.39 -68.68 5.19
C ASN A 52 25.39 -70.15 4.89
N ASP A 53 24.29 -70.72 4.42
CA ASP A 53 24.16 -72.08 4.07
C ASP A 53 24.94 -72.45 2.78
N LEU A 54 24.94 -71.51 1.81
CA LEU A 54 25.79 -71.60 0.61
C LEU A 54 27.27 -71.63 0.98
N ALA A 55 27.72 -70.77 1.91
CA ALA A 55 29.11 -70.77 2.40
C ALA A 55 29.53 -72.16 3.02
N LYS A 56 28.65 -72.73 3.85
CA LYS A 56 28.86 -74.11 4.42
C LYS A 56 28.93 -75.14 3.31
N LYS A 57 28.00 -75.16 2.35
CA LYS A 57 27.99 -76.09 1.22
C LYS A 57 29.24 -75.92 0.35
N LYS A 58 29.78 -74.72 0.18
CA LYS A 58 31.04 -74.50 -0.51
C LYS A 58 32.21 -75.22 0.17
N THR A 59 32.35 -75.13 1.49
CA THR A 59 33.37 -75.79 2.27
C THR A 59 33.25 -77.37 2.15
N LEU A 60 31.99 -77.84 2.16
CA LEU A 60 31.72 -79.26 2.00
C LEU A 60 32.07 -79.79 0.56
N LEU A 61 31.81 -78.98 -0.45
CA LEU A 61 32.20 -79.32 -1.83
C LEU A 61 33.72 -79.35 -1.97
N GLU A 62 34.45 -78.36 -1.43
CA GLU A 62 35.93 -78.35 -1.43
C GLU A 62 36.57 -79.55 -0.73
N SER A 63 35.90 -80.10 0.29
CA SER A 63 36.30 -81.29 0.98
C SER A 63 35.87 -82.58 0.28
N GLY A 64 35.13 -82.53 -0.84
CA GLY A 64 34.61 -83.64 -1.56
C GLY A 64 33.39 -84.36 -0.92
N ALA A 65 32.79 -83.71 0.11
CA ALA A 65 31.66 -84.23 0.87
C ALA A 65 30.27 -83.89 0.32
N LEU A 66 30.22 -83.03 -0.75
CA LEU A 66 29.00 -82.57 -1.40
C LEU A 66 29.09 -82.71 -2.92
N ALA A 67 27.96 -83.01 -3.58
CA ALA A 67 27.91 -83.06 -5.03
C ALA A 67 27.86 -81.65 -5.64
N GLN A 68 28.55 -81.47 -6.78
CA GLN A 68 28.60 -80.21 -7.52
C GLN A 68 27.19 -79.64 -7.83
N ALA A 69 26.25 -80.51 -8.25
CA ALA A 69 24.87 -80.13 -8.56
C ALA A 69 24.11 -79.55 -7.36
N GLU A 70 24.39 -80.00 -6.13
CA GLU A 70 23.74 -79.46 -4.91
C GLU A 70 24.28 -78.11 -4.54
N TYR A 71 25.56 -77.80 -4.81
CA TYR A 71 26.12 -76.43 -4.65
C TYR A 71 25.53 -75.45 -5.66
N GLU A 72 25.50 -75.84 -6.96
CA GLU A 72 24.93 -75.03 -8.03
C GLU A 72 23.45 -74.74 -7.79
N GLN A 73 22.68 -75.65 -7.25
CA GLN A 73 21.28 -75.42 -6.88
C GLN A 73 21.14 -74.40 -5.76
N ALA A 74 22.00 -74.41 -4.75
CA ALA A 74 22.02 -73.48 -3.67
C ALA A 74 22.46 -72.07 -4.17
N GLU A 75 23.46 -72.03 -5.05
CA GLU A 75 23.90 -70.74 -5.67
C GLU A 75 22.77 -70.11 -6.49
N LEU A 76 22.05 -70.87 -7.30
CA LEU A 76 20.88 -70.39 -8.04
C LEU A 76 19.78 -69.88 -7.11
N GLN A 77 19.57 -70.51 -5.94
CA GLN A 77 18.57 -70.04 -4.96
C GLN A 77 18.97 -68.69 -4.37
N VAL A 78 20.22 -68.46 -3.99
CA VAL A 78 20.74 -67.20 -3.53
C VAL A 78 20.60 -66.08 -4.61
N GLU A 79 20.92 -66.45 -5.88
CA GLU A 79 20.74 -65.47 -7.00
C GLU A 79 19.29 -65.12 -7.21
N LYS A 80 18.33 -66.03 -7.13
CA LYS A 80 16.90 -65.77 -7.20
C LYS A 80 16.44 -64.84 -6.10
N LEU A 81 16.88 -65.04 -4.84
CA LEU A 81 16.56 -64.21 -3.71
C LEU A 81 17.13 -62.81 -3.88
N LYS A 82 18.38 -62.67 -4.34
CA LYS A 82 18.97 -61.31 -4.66
C LYS A 82 18.14 -60.58 -5.68
N LYS A 83 17.66 -61.25 -6.71
CA LYS A 83 16.82 -60.65 -7.74
C LYS A 83 15.45 -60.24 -7.19
N SER A 84 14.82 -61.09 -6.35
CA SER A 84 13.57 -60.78 -5.68
C SER A 84 13.71 -59.57 -4.75
N LEU A 85 14.80 -59.51 -3.97
CA LEU A 85 15.12 -58.38 -3.10
C LEU A 85 15.23 -57.10 -3.92
N SER A 86 16.03 -57.09 -5.00
CA SER A 86 16.19 -55.92 -5.87
C SER A 86 14.88 -55.43 -6.48
N GLN A 87 13.98 -56.35 -6.85
CA GLN A 87 12.64 -56.00 -7.34
C GLN A 87 11.80 -55.33 -6.24
N GLN A 88 11.84 -55.91 -5.03
CA GLN A 88 11.09 -55.36 -3.89
C GLN A 88 11.63 -53.99 -3.45
N GLU A 89 12.95 -53.79 -3.41
CA GLU A 89 13.60 -52.51 -3.14
C GLU A 89 13.20 -51.47 -4.19
N THR A 90 13.13 -51.84 -5.47
CA THR A 90 12.68 -50.93 -6.54
C THR A 90 11.23 -50.50 -6.34
N SER A 91 10.36 -51.43 -5.95
CA SER A 91 8.96 -51.16 -5.62
C SER A 91 8.84 -50.22 -4.41
N THR A 92 9.59 -50.48 -3.34
CA THR A 92 9.64 -49.65 -2.14
C THR A 92 10.12 -48.22 -2.44
N ASN A 93 11.15 -48.08 -3.29
CA ASN A 93 11.62 -46.79 -3.77
C ASN A 93 10.55 -46.02 -4.59
N GLY A 94 9.73 -46.75 -5.35
CA GLY A 94 8.58 -46.21 -6.06
C GLY A 94 7.54 -45.61 -5.10
N LEU A 95 7.18 -46.37 -4.05
CA LEU A 95 6.25 -45.92 -3.01
C LEU A 95 6.79 -44.72 -2.22
N ASN A 96 8.08 -44.73 -1.89
CA ASN A 96 8.72 -43.59 -1.23
C ASN A 96 8.58 -42.27 -2.05
N LYS A 97 8.78 -42.37 -3.36
CA LYS A 97 8.59 -41.22 -4.26
C LYS A 97 7.12 -40.77 -4.30
N GLN A 98 6.19 -41.70 -4.24
CA GLN A 98 4.77 -41.41 -4.24
C GLN A 98 4.35 -40.72 -2.92
N VAL A 99 4.84 -41.19 -1.77
CA VAL A 99 4.64 -40.54 -0.45
C VAL A 99 5.18 -39.12 -0.49
N ALA A 100 6.40 -38.90 -0.99
CA ALA A 100 6.99 -37.59 -1.10
C ALA A 100 6.14 -36.62 -1.98
N SER A 101 5.60 -37.14 -3.09
CA SER A 101 4.73 -36.37 -3.98
C SER A 101 3.40 -35.99 -3.31
N LEU A 102 2.76 -36.95 -2.63
CA LEU A 102 1.49 -36.71 -1.91
C LEU A 102 1.68 -35.74 -0.73
N THR A 103 2.81 -35.85 -0.02
CA THR A 103 3.17 -34.88 1.04
C THR A 103 3.33 -33.48 0.50
N ALA A 104 3.98 -33.31 -0.65
CA ALA A 104 4.11 -32.01 -1.30
C ALA A 104 2.75 -31.41 -1.72
N ILE A 105 1.85 -32.26 -2.23
CA ILE A 105 0.48 -31.84 -2.57
C ILE A 105 -0.28 -31.41 -1.31
N LEU A 106 -0.22 -32.21 -0.24
CA LEU A 106 -0.89 -31.89 1.02
C LEU A 106 -0.40 -30.56 1.61
N ASN A 107 0.91 -30.35 1.65
CA ASN A 107 1.50 -29.09 2.11
C ASN A 107 0.99 -27.88 1.30
N SER A 108 0.92 -28.03 -0.02
CA SER A 108 0.38 -26.94 -0.88
C SER A 108 -1.09 -26.64 -0.62
N LEU A 109 -1.90 -27.67 -0.33
CA LEU A 109 -3.31 -27.50 0.03
C LEU A 109 -3.46 -26.85 1.42
N GLU A 110 -2.62 -27.21 2.37
CA GLU A 110 -2.60 -26.61 3.72
C GLU A 110 -2.13 -25.15 3.70
N GLU A 111 -1.16 -24.79 2.86
CA GLU A 111 -0.78 -23.39 2.61
C GLU A 111 -1.98 -22.57 2.08
N LYS A 112 -2.68 -23.11 1.07
CA LYS A 112 -3.89 -22.45 0.55
C LYS A 112 -4.99 -22.34 1.60
N ALA A 113 -5.14 -23.33 2.46
CA ALA A 113 -6.08 -23.28 3.58
C ALA A 113 -5.70 -22.19 4.60
N GLY A 114 -4.41 -21.97 4.83
CA GLY A 114 -3.89 -20.87 5.64
C GLY A 114 -4.26 -19.48 5.10
N GLU A 115 -4.28 -19.32 3.77
CA GLU A 115 -4.67 -18.07 3.11
C GLU A 115 -6.16 -17.70 3.31
N LEU A 116 -7.00 -18.66 3.70
CA LEU A 116 -8.39 -18.39 4.06
C LEU A 116 -8.54 -17.60 5.36
N GLN A 117 -7.48 -17.48 6.15
CA GLN A 117 -7.42 -16.60 7.30
C GLN A 117 -6.87 -15.24 6.87
N VAL A 118 -7.75 -14.29 6.62
CA VAL A 118 -7.38 -12.93 6.22
C VAL A 118 -6.95 -12.16 7.46
N ILE A 119 -5.70 -11.71 7.46
CA ILE A 119 -5.12 -10.89 8.54
C ILE A 119 -4.78 -9.52 7.98
N SER A 120 -5.14 -8.46 8.70
CA SER A 120 -4.75 -7.10 8.30
C SER A 120 -3.22 -6.94 8.39
N PRO A 121 -2.56 -6.46 7.32
CA PRO A 121 -1.12 -6.20 7.32
C PRO A 121 -0.71 -4.99 8.16
N ILE A 122 -1.67 -4.14 8.55
CA ILE A 122 -1.44 -2.93 9.34
C ILE A 122 -2.41 -2.87 10.51
N SER A 123 -1.98 -2.21 11.59
CA SER A 123 -2.86 -1.83 12.69
C SER A 123 -3.59 -0.54 12.32
N GLY A 124 -4.90 -0.47 12.58
CA GLY A 124 -5.69 0.71 12.23
C GLY A 124 -7.19 0.47 12.37
N THR A 125 -7.97 1.36 11.79
CA THR A 125 -9.43 1.30 11.78
C THR A 125 -9.94 0.82 10.43
N ILE A 126 -10.97 -0.04 10.43
CA ILE A 126 -11.67 -0.40 9.18
C ILE A 126 -12.40 0.84 8.66
N LEU A 127 -12.05 1.25 7.46
CA LEU A 127 -12.68 2.38 6.77
C LEU A 127 -13.90 1.93 5.96
N ASP A 128 -13.81 0.73 5.38
CA ASP A 128 -14.87 0.16 4.57
C ASP A 128 -14.85 -1.38 4.65
N LEU A 129 -16.01 -1.99 4.67
CA LEU A 129 -16.22 -3.44 4.70
C LEU A 129 -17.35 -3.79 3.70
N PRO A 130 -17.02 -3.87 2.41
CA PRO A 130 -18.03 -4.05 1.36
C PRO A 130 -18.66 -5.45 1.33
N VAL A 131 -18.10 -6.41 2.09
CA VAL A 131 -18.57 -7.79 2.14
C VAL A 131 -19.37 -8.08 3.41
N LYS A 132 -20.28 -9.04 3.32
CA LYS A 132 -21.13 -9.51 4.45
C LYS A 132 -20.80 -10.93 4.82
N VAL A 133 -21.04 -11.28 6.08
CA VAL A 133 -20.92 -12.67 6.54
C VAL A 133 -21.87 -13.57 5.74
N GLY A 134 -21.36 -14.69 5.25
CA GLY A 134 -22.10 -15.63 4.40
C GLY A 134 -22.12 -15.26 2.91
N GLN A 135 -21.49 -14.16 2.51
CA GLN A 135 -21.36 -13.80 1.10
C GLN A 135 -20.28 -14.66 0.42
N VAL A 136 -20.59 -15.13 -0.78
CA VAL A 136 -19.62 -15.79 -1.66
C VAL A 136 -18.72 -14.72 -2.29
N VAL A 137 -17.42 -14.88 -2.20
CA VAL A 137 -16.42 -13.97 -2.75
C VAL A 137 -15.52 -14.71 -3.74
N ALA A 138 -15.17 -14.03 -4.82
CA ALA A 138 -14.21 -14.54 -5.80
C ALA A 138 -12.78 -14.05 -5.47
N PRO A 139 -11.73 -14.72 -5.96
CA PRO A 139 -10.37 -14.22 -5.87
C PRO A 139 -10.25 -12.78 -6.43
N GLY A 140 -9.57 -11.91 -5.69
CA GLY A 140 -9.43 -10.50 -6.05
C GLY A 140 -10.56 -9.59 -5.56
N THR A 141 -11.56 -10.11 -4.87
CA THR A 141 -12.61 -9.29 -4.24
C THR A 141 -12.04 -8.48 -3.09
N LEU A 142 -12.32 -7.16 -3.05
CA LEU A 142 -11.95 -6.30 -1.93
C LEU A 142 -12.77 -6.70 -0.70
N LEU A 143 -12.12 -7.17 0.34
CA LEU A 143 -12.77 -7.62 1.58
C LEU A 143 -12.92 -6.50 2.60
N ALA A 144 -11.87 -5.71 2.81
CA ALA A 144 -11.86 -4.60 3.75
C ALA A 144 -10.84 -3.54 3.33
N GLN A 145 -11.11 -2.29 3.69
CA GLN A 145 -10.14 -1.20 3.61
C GLN A 145 -9.78 -0.76 5.01
N VAL A 146 -8.48 -0.83 5.34
CA VAL A 146 -7.95 -0.47 6.66
C VAL A 146 -7.08 0.76 6.53
N GLY A 147 -7.35 1.77 7.34
CA GLY A 147 -6.54 2.98 7.45
C GLY A 147 -5.70 2.98 8.72
N SER A 148 -4.47 3.46 8.63
CA SER A 148 -3.63 3.67 9.83
C SER A 148 -4.17 4.86 10.63
N ASP A 149 -4.29 4.70 11.94
CA ASP A 149 -4.75 5.77 12.83
C ASP A 149 -3.66 6.84 13.08
N SER A 150 -2.42 6.59 12.66
CA SER A 150 -1.27 7.40 13.04
C SER A 150 -0.91 8.52 12.07
N GLN A 151 -1.42 8.50 10.84
CA GLN A 151 -1.03 9.45 9.80
C GLN A 151 -2.21 9.78 8.89
N LEU A 152 -2.91 10.84 9.24
CA LEU A 152 -3.91 11.41 8.35
C LEU A 152 -3.23 12.41 7.42
N GLU A 153 -3.43 12.26 6.11
CA GLU A 153 -2.93 13.17 5.09
C GLU A 153 -4.09 13.85 4.38
N VAL A 154 -3.87 15.08 3.94
CA VAL A 154 -4.83 15.80 3.10
C VAL A 154 -4.35 15.74 1.66
N LYS A 155 -5.18 15.17 0.79
CA LYS A 155 -4.94 15.14 -0.65
C LYS A 155 -5.71 16.28 -1.31
N THR A 156 -5.02 17.18 -1.98
CA THR A 156 -5.61 18.25 -2.78
C THR A 156 -5.13 18.20 -4.22
N GLU A 157 -5.85 18.86 -5.12
CA GLU A 157 -5.56 18.87 -6.54
C GLU A 157 -5.47 20.33 -7.01
N LEU A 158 -4.30 20.73 -7.46
CA LEU A 158 -4.06 22.07 -7.98
C LEU A 158 -4.09 22.08 -9.51
N LEU A 159 -4.49 23.21 -10.07
CA LEU A 159 -4.35 23.43 -11.52
C LEU A 159 -2.87 23.44 -11.91
N SER A 160 -2.55 22.90 -13.09
CA SER A 160 -1.17 22.83 -13.59
C SER A 160 -0.50 24.21 -13.65
N ASP A 161 -1.27 25.26 -13.88
CA ASP A 161 -0.75 26.63 -13.99
C ASP A 161 -0.33 27.21 -12.63
N ASP A 162 -1.00 26.78 -11.56
CA ASP A 162 -0.73 27.25 -10.19
C ASP A 162 0.45 26.51 -9.54
N ILE A 163 0.76 25.31 -10.01
CA ILE A 163 1.78 24.44 -9.39
C ILE A 163 3.17 25.07 -9.37
N ARG A 164 3.47 25.96 -10.32
CA ARG A 164 4.79 26.63 -10.41
C ARG A 164 5.15 27.40 -9.15
N ARG A 165 4.15 27.86 -8.38
CA ARG A 165 4.34 28.62 -7.14
C ARG A 165 4.38 27.75 -5.90
N VAL A 166 4.06 26.45 -6.02
CA VAL A 166 3.96 25.52 -4.90
C VAL A 166 5.23 24.68 -4.80
N LYS A 167 5.77 24.60 -3.58
CA LYS A 167 6.96 23.83 -3.26
C LYS A 167 6.71 22.99 -2.02
N THR A 168 7.43 21.87 -1.91
CA THR A 168 7.44 21.05 -0.69
C THR A 168 7.96 21.88 0.48
N GLY A 169 7.38 21.66 1.67
CA GLY A 169 7.69 22.40 2.89
C GLY A 169 6.90 23.70 3.09
N GLN A 170 6.15 24.17 2.11
CA GLN A 170 5.29 25.35 2.29
C GLN A 170 4.18 25.08 3.31
N THR A 171 3.93 26.08 4.14
CA THR A 171 2.87 26.07 5.14
C THR A 171 1.50 26.13 4.47
N THR A 172 0.56 25.36 5.03
CA THR A 172 -0.82 25.33 4.57
C THR A 172 -1.77 25.58 5.73
N SER A 173 -2.88 26.26 5.45
CA SER A 173 -4.03 26.35 6.35
C SER A 173 -5.16 25.47 5.79
N ILE A 174 -5.78 24.71 6.68
CA ILE A 174 -6.80 23.72 6.34
C ILE A 174 -8.04 24.02 7.16
N THR A 175 -9.15 24.21 6.48
CA THR A 175 -10.46 24.45 7.09
C THR A 175 -11.45 23.40 6.60
N ALA A 176 -12.41 23.02 7.44
CA ALA A 176 -13.48 22.10 7.09
C ALA A 176 -14.75 22.46 7.85
N PRO A 177 -15.95 22.25 7.28
CA PRO A 177 -17.21 22.50 7.98
C PRO A 177 -17.31 21.74 9.31
N VAL A 178 -16.76 20.55 9.38
CA VAL A 178 -16.75 19.71 10.60
C VAL A 178 -15.87 20.27 11.72
N LEU A 179 -14.94 21.17 11.40
CA LEU A 179 -14.04 21.81 12.35
C LEU A 179 -14.61 23.13 12.91
N GLY A 180 -15.76 23.61 12.40
CA GLY A 180 -16.29 24.92 12.73
C GLY A 180 -15.27 26.02 12.38
N ASP A 181 -14.96 26.88 13.35
CA ASP A 181 -14.02 28.00 13.18
C ASP A 181 -12.54 27.60 13.36
N GLN A 182 -12.27 26.34 13.66
CA GLN A 182 -10.90 25.85 13.87
C GLN A 182 -10.17 25.71 12.53
N THR A 183 -9.00 26.33 12.44
CA THR A 183 -8.08 26.18 11.31
C THR A 183 -6.92 25.29 11.72
N LEU A 184 -6.66 24.26 10.92
CA LEU A 184 -5.51 23.40 11.09
C LEU A 184 -4.34 23.88 10.26
N THR A 185 -3.14 23.59 10.73
CA THR A 185 -1.91 23.86 9.98
C THR A 185 -1.29 22.55 9.48
N GLY A 186 -0.74 22.62 8.29
CA GLY A 186 -0.01 21.52 7.67
C GLY A 186 1.12 22.04 6.80
N GLN A 187 1.81 21.12 6.18
CA GLN A 187 2.89 21.41 5.24
C GLN A 187 2.75 20.57 3.97
N VAL A 188 3.08 21.13 2.83
CA VAL A 188 3.16 20.41 1.56
C VAL A 188 4.27 19.34 1.69
N SER A 189 3.87 18.07 1.76
CA SER A 189 4.79 16.95 1.91
C SER A 189 5.24 16.39 0.57
N LYS A 190 4.31 16.33 -0.40
CA LYS A 190 4.60 15.73 -1.70
C LYS A 190 3.80 16.40 -2.81
N ILE A 191 4.46 16.63 -3.94
CA ILE A 191 3.86 17.06 -5.20
C ILE A 191 4.07 15.94 -6.20
N TYR A 192 3.00 15.42 -6.79
CA TYR A 192 3.13 14.38 -7.79
C TYR A 192 3.64 14.95 -9.12
N PRO A 193 4.56 14.27 -9.81
CA PRO A 193 5.19 14.80 -11.02
C PRO A 193 4.28 14.77 -12.25
N ARG A 194 3.15 14.06 -12.16
CA ARG A 194 2.22 13.88 -13.29
C ARG A 194 0.90 14.61 -13.04
N ALA A 195 0.53 15.47 -13.98
CA ALA A 195 -0.83 16.00 -14.07
C ALA A 195 -1.75 14.99 -14.76
N TYR A 196 -3.01 15.00 -14.40
CA TYR A 196 -4.06 14.23 -15.07
C TYR A 196 -5.22 15.15 -15.47
N GLU A 197 -5.99 14.70 -16.42
CA GLU A 197 -7.15 15.42 -16.91
C GLU A 197 -8.36 15.12 -16.03
N LYS A 198 -9.07 16.17 -15.64
CA LYS A 198 -10.32 16.09 -14.90
C LYS A 198 -11.34 17.02 -15.54
N THR A 199 -12.49 16.49 -15.87
CA THR A 199 -13.59 17.30 -16.38
C THR A 199 -14.31 17.96 -15.21
N SER A 200 -14.43 19.28 -15.26
CA SER A 200 -15.20 20.04 -14.28
C SER A 200 -16.71 19.83 -14.44
N ALA A 201 -17.49 20.23 -13.46
CA ALA A 201 -18.95 20.16 -13.51
C ALA A 201 -19.56 20.93 -14.71
N LEU A 202 -18.83 21.86 -15.29
CA LEU A 202 -19.22 22.65 -16.46
C LEU A 202 -18.70 22.04 -17.79
N GLY A 203 -18.17 20.81 -17.76
CA GLY A 203 -17.64 20.14 -18.96
C GLY A 203 -16.28 20.61 -19.43
N VAL A 204 -15.58 21.47 -18.68
CA VAL A 204 -14.26 21.98 -19.05
C VAL A 204 -13.19 21.01 -18.58
N ILE A 205 -12.32 20.58 -19.50
CA ILE A 205 -11.16 19.75 -19.19
C ILE A 205 -10.09 20.60 -18.51
N GLN A 206 -9.69 20.20 -17.32
CA GLN A 206 -8.65 20.83 -16.52
C GLN A 206 -7.52 19.84 -16.25
N ARG A 207 -6.28 20.29 -16.34
CA ARG A 207 -5.12 19.52 -15.92
C ARG A 207 -4.81 19.81 -14.46
N ARG A 208 -4.85 18.77 -13.63
CA ARG A 208 -4.65 18.87 -12.19
C ARG A 208 -3.47 18.03 -11.74
N VAL A 209 -2.73 18.59 -10.78
CA VAL A 209 -1.58 17.96 -10.15
C VAL A 209 -1.98 17.60 -8.71
N PRO A 210 -1.90 16.33 -8.30
CA PRO A 210 -2.14 15.94 -6.90
C PRO A 210 -1.02 16.45 -6.01
N VAL A 211 -1.43 16.96 -4.84
CA VAL A 211 -0.53 17.43 -3.79
C VAL A 211 -0.97 16.80 -2.47
N ILE A 212 -0.01 16.26 -1.72
CA ILE A 212 -0.24 15.72 -0.38
C ILE A 212 0.26 16.71 0.64
N ILE A 213 -0.54 16.92 1.66
CA ILE A 213 -0.25 17.78 2.80
C ILE A 213 -0.22 16.95 4.05
N ALA A 214 0.89 17.01 4.78
CA ALA A 214 1.02 16.42 6.10
C ALA A 214 0.44 17.38 7.14
N LEU A 215 -0.34 16.84 8.07
CA LEU A 215 -0.87 17.60 9.20
C LEU A 215 0.17 17.71 10.30
N ASN A 216 0.32 18.89 10.89
CA ASN A 216 1.29 19.14 11.95
C ASN A 216 0.79 18.70 13.34
N GLN A 217 -0.47 18.32 13.46
CA GLN A 217 -1.09 17.94 14.72
C GLN A 217 -2.13 16.84 14.52
N SER A 218 -2.32 16.02 15.55
CA SER A 218 -3.40 15.03 15.58
C SER A 218 -4.74 15.75 15.67
N VAL A 219 -5.66 15.38 14.81
CA VAL A 219 -6.97 16.03 14.69
C VAL A 219 -8.07 14.99 14.68
N ASN A 220 -9.23 15.37 15.18
CA ASN A 220 -10.43 14.53 15.11
C ASN A 220 -11.11 14.65 13.73
N LEU A 221 -10.31 14.45 12.66
CA LEU A 221 -10.82 14.31 11.30
C LEU A 221 -10.83 12.83 10.93
N GLN A 222 -11.83 12.44 10.17
CA GLN A 222 -11.90 11.08 9.64
C GLN A 222 -11.57 11.05 8.15
N PRO A 223 -10.97 9.96 7.66
CA PRO A 223 -10.76 9.78 6.23
C PRO A 223 -12.06 9.94 5.44
N GLY A 224 -11.98 10.62 4.29
CA GLY A 224 -13.14 10.90 3.43
C GLY A 224 -13.83 12.24 3.69
N TYR A 225 -13.45 13.00 4.74
CA TYR A 225 -14.00 14.33 4.95
C TYR A 225 -13.44 15.33 3.94
N GLU A 226 -14.32 16.21 3.44
CA GLU A 226 -13.96 17.30 2.56
C GLU A 226 -13.33 18.43 3.37
N VAL A 227 -12.19 18.92 2.89
CA VAL A 227 -11.47 20.05 3.49
C VAL A 227 -11.09 21.07 2.42
N ARG A 228 -10.95 22.31 2.85
CA ARG A 228 -10.40 23.41 2.03
C ARG A 228 -8.97 23.67 2.45
N VAL A 229 -8.11 23.79 1.46
CA VAL A 229 -6.68 24.02 1.68
C VAL A 229 -6.29 25.34 1.05
N ALA A 230 -5.61 26.18 1.83
CA ALA A 230 -4.90 27.35 1.32
C ALA A 230 -3.39 27.15 1.53
N ILE A 231 -2.63 27.21 0.45
CA ILE A 231 -1.17 27.05 0.47
C ILE A 231 -0.54 28.43 0.45
N GLU A 232 0.32 28.70 1.42
CA GLU A 232 1.07 29.95 1.48
C GLU A 232 2.21 29.91 0.46
N THR A 233 2.02 30.57 -0.68
CA THR A 233 3.00 30.56 -1.78
C THR A 233 4.06 31.64 -1.65
N LEU A 234 3.75 32.72 -0.93
CA LEU A 234 4.64 33.83 -0.67
C LEU A 234 4.27 34.52 0.64
N ARG A 235 5.26 34.76 1.48
CA ARG A 235 5.14 35.60 2.68
C ARG A 235 6.19 36.71 2.59
N LYS A 236 5.76 37.93 2.82
CA LYS A 236 6.63 39.10 2.91
C LYS A 236 6.33 39.82 4.21
N GLU A 237 7.35 40.32 4.84
CA GLU A 237 7.27 41.12 6.04
C GLU A 237 7.69 42.57 5.70
N ASP A 238 7.27 43.55 6.49
CA ASP A 238 7.62 44.95 6.34
C ASP A 238 7.26 45.56 4.98
N VAL A 239 6.09 45.23 4.44
CA VAL A 239 5.59 45.75 3.18
C VAL A 239 4.43 46.72 3.40
N ILE A 240 4.34 47.76 2.56
CA ILE A 240 3.19 48.69 2.55
C ILE A 240 2.07 48.01 1.74
N LEU A 241 0.93 47.80 2.40
CA LEU A 241 -0.26 47.25 1.79
C LEU A 241 -1.35 48.27 1.67
N LEU A 242 -1.97 48.35 0.50
CA LEU A 242 -3.20 49.11 0.29
C LEU A 242 -4.34 48.17 -0.11
N PRO A 243 -5.58 48.50 0.27
CA PRO A 243 -6.75 47.80 -0.26
C PRO A 243 -6.74 47.86 -1.79
N ARG A 244 -7.13 46.78 -2.43
CA ARG A 244 -7.15 46.70 -3.91
C ARG A 244 -8.04 47.79 -4.52
N GLU A 245 -9.10 48.18 -3.81
CA GLU A 245 -10.04 49.23 -4.18
C GLU A 245 -9.41 50.65 -4.21
N ALA A 246 -8.33 50.86 -3.45
CA ALA A 246 -7.64 52.14 -3.38
C ALA A 246 -6.76 52.42 -4.62
N ILE A 247 -6.46 51.44 -5.43
CA ILE A 247 -5.52 51.52 -6.55
C ILE A 247 -6.29 51.61 -7.86
N ARG A 248 -6.00 52.68 -8.63
CA ARG A 248 -6.55 52.90 -9.96
C ARG A 248 -5.51 52.54 -11.03
N LEU A 249 -5.96 51.85 -12.07
CA LEU A 249 -5.20 51.73 -13.31
C LEU A 249 -5.63 52.85 -14.23
N THR A 250 -4.69 53.67 -14.68
CA THR A 250 -4.95 54.74 -15.64
C THR A 250 -4.88 54.23 -17.07
N GLU A 251 -5.41 55.00 -18.03
CA GLU A 251 -5.38 54.67 -19.46
C GLU A 251 -3.95 54.49 -19.99
N ASP A 252 -2.98 55.21 -19.39
CA ASP A 252 -1.55 55.11 -19.70
C ASP A 252 -0.88 53.84 -19.18
N GLY A 253 -1.64 52.95 -18.50
CA GLY A 253 -1.11 51.70 -17.93
C GLY A 253 -0.36 51.86 -16.62
N HIS A 254 -0.42 53.04 -15.98
CA HIS A 254 0.19 53.30 -14.67
C HIS A 254 -0.81 53.14 -13.55
N TYR A 255 -0.29 52.76 -12.35
CA TYR A 255 -1.09 52.67 -11.13
C TYR A 255 -1.01 53.98 -10.37
N ARG A 256 -2.16 54.51 -9.92
CA ARG A 256 -2.30 55.72 -9.09
C ARG A 256 -3.14 55.46 -7.87
N VAL A 257 -2.85 56.24 -6.84
CA VAL A 257 -3.61 56.29 -5.60
C VAL A 257 -3.91 57.74 -5.24
N LEU A 258 -5.00 57.95 -4.53
CA LEU A 258 -5.37 59.27 -4.01
C LEU A 258 -4.85 59.38 -2.57
N VAL A 259 -3.88 60.27 -2.35
CA VAL A 259 -3.30 60.55 -1.03
C VAL A 259 -3.92 61.82 -0.48
N VAL A 260 -4.22 61.80 0.81
CA VAL A 260 -4.72 62.99 1.53
C VAL A 260 -3.53 63.66 2.21
N ASN A 261 -3.17 64.82 1.71
CA ASN A 261 -2.11 65.63 2.31
C ASN A 261 -2.70 66.94 2.80
N GLU A 262 -2.57 67.24 4.08
CA GLU A 262 -3.11 68.45 4.71
C GLU A 262 -4.62 68.73 4.42
N GLY A 263 -5.42 67.67 4.36
CA GLY A 263 -6.85 67.71 4.05
C GLY A 263 -7.20 67.97 2.58
N ARG A 264 -6.24 67.87 1.67
CA ARG A 264 -6.42 67.97 0.22
C ARG A 264 -6.02 66.65 -0.50
N ILE A 265 -6.73 66.38 -1.56
CA ILE A 265 -6.41 65.19 -2.44
C ILE A 265 -5.22 65.55 -3.33
N SER A 266 -4.30 64.60 -3.42
CA SER A 266 -3.21 64.60 -4.38
C SER A 266 -3.15 63.22 -5.05
N GLU A 267 -3.11 63.18 -6.38
CA GLU A 267 -2.85 61.96 -7.12
C GLU A 267 -1.37 61.64 -7.09
N ARG A 268 -1.07 60.36 -6.83
CA ARG A 268 0.31 59.92 -6.82
C ARG A 268 0.49 58.59 -7.57
N LEU A 269 1.48 58.55 -8.44
CA LEU A 269 1.93 57.35 -9.14
C LEU A 269 2.53 56.37 -8.13
N VAL A 270 2.16 55.10 -8.23
CA VAL A 270 2.68 54.05 -7.38
C VAL A 270 3.19 52.88 -8.20
N GLU A 271 4.26 52.26 -7.72
CA GLU A 271 4.79 51.03 -8.24
C GLU A 271 4.26 49.88 -7.37
N ILE A 272 3.44 49.02 -7.97
CA ILE A 272 2.85 47.89 -7.24
C ILE A 272 3.73 46.68 -7.26
N GLY A 273 3.58 45.81 -6.26
CA GLY A 273 4.23 44.51 -6.17
C GLY A 273 3.24 43.38 -6.30
N GLU A 274 3.35 42.43 -5.39
CA GLU A 274 2.41 41.30 -5.31
C GLU A 274 1.01 41.75 -4.89
N LYS A 275 0.02 40.97 -5.31
CA LYS A 275 -1.39 41.25 -5.00
C LYS A 275 -2.13 39.97 -4.64
N ASN A 276 -3.06 40.08 -3.71
CA ASN A 276 -4.03 39.03 -3.42
C ASN A 276 -5.47 39.52 -3.68
N GLN A 277 -6.46 38.84 -3.14
CA GLN A 277 -7.87 39.19 -3.35
C GLN A 277 -8.25 40.55 -2.71
N GLN A 278 -7.63 40.93 -1.60
CA GLN A 278 -7.99 42.08 -0.79
C GLN A 278 -6.93 43.21 -0.82
N TRP A 279 -5.65 42.86 -0.95
CA TRP A 279 -4.52 43.73 -0.74
C TRP A 279 -3.56 43.75 -1.93
N VAL A 280 -2.91 44.89 -2.10
CA VAL A 280 -1.83 45.09 -3.09
C VAL A 280 -0.62 45.67 -2.37
N GLU A 281 0.54 45.10 -2.59
CA GLU A 281 1.83 45.63 -2.16
C GLU A 281 2.19 46.88 -2.95
N VAL A 282 2.59 47.93 -2.26
CA VAL A 282 3.14 49.15 -2.89
C VAL A 282 4.64 49.19 -2.60
N LYS A 283 5.44 49.13 -3.67
CA LYS A 283 6.91 49.16 -3.60
C LYS A 283 7.44 50.60 -3.51
N LYS A 284 6.82 51.52 -4.26
CA LYS A 284 7.22 52.93 -4.28
C LYS A 284 6.00 53.82 -4.46
N GLY A 285 6.14 55.06 -4.02
CA GLY A 285 5.14 56.11 -4.19
C GLY A 285 4.36 56.47 -2.91
N ILE A 286 4.37 55.63 -1.90
CA ILE A 286 3.70 55.83 -0.61
C ILE A 286 4.69 55.58 0.52
N LYS A 287 4.51 56.37 1.61
CA LYS A 287 5.26 56.18 2.86
C LYS A 287 4.33 55.71 3.98
N VAL A 288 4.91 55.01 4.95
CA VAL A 288 4.17 54.62 6.15
C VAL A 288 3.64 55.84 6.89
N GLY A 289 2.35 55.84 7.26
CA GLY A 289 1.68 56.95 7.95
C GLY A 289 0.96 57.93 7.02
N GLU A 290 1.10 57.81 5.69
CA GLU A 290 0.31 58.64 4.76
C GLU A 290 -1.14 58.13 4.69
N ALA A 291 -2.09 59.04 4.69
CA ALA A 291 -3.52 58.73 4.54
C ALA A 291 -3.86 58.54 3.06
N VAL A 292 -4.49 57.43 2.71
CA VAL A 292 -4.88 57.08 1.34
C VAL A 292 -6.39 56.87 1.30
N VAL A 293 -7.01 57.34 0.22
CA VAL A 293 -8.45 57.13 -0.02
C VAL A 293 -8.69 55.63 -0.28
N ARG A 294 -9.53 55.03 0.56
CA ARG A 294 -9.80 53.58 0.51
C ARG A 294 -10.48 53.15 -0.79
N ASP A 295 -11.44 53.95 -1.25
CA ASP A 295 -12.18 53.68 -2.48
C ASP A 295 -11.68 54.62 -3.59
N GLY A 296 -10.83 54.06 -4.44
CA GLY A 296 -10.28 54.75 -5.58
C GLY A 296 -11.32 55.08 -6.68
N SER A 297 -12.54 54.52 -6.67
CA SER A 297 -13.59 54.80 -7.67
C SER A 297 -14.25 56.16 -7.50
N LEU A 298 -14.06 56.77 -6.34
CA LEU A 298 -14.59 58.10 -6.07
C LEU A 298 -13.98 59.14 -7.03
N GLU A 299 -14.82 59.90 -7.71
CA GLU A 299 -14.41 60.98 -8.62
C GLU A 299 -13.90 62.21 -7.85
N LEU A 300 -12.84 62.06 -7.09
CA LEU A 300 -12.18 63.14 -6.39
C LEU A 300 -11.07 63.72 -7.27
N LYS A 301 -11.17 65.04 -7.52
CA LYS A 301 -10.17 65.77 -8.31
C LYS A 301 -9.02 66.25 -7.42
N GLU A 302 -7.85 66.37 -8.00
CA GLU A 302 -6.68 66.93 -7.33
C GLU A 302 -6.99 68.29 -6.72
N GLY A 303 -6.56 68.53 -5.49
CA GLY A 303 -6.83 69.74 -4.74
C GLY A 303 -8.15 69.77 -3.99
N ASN A 304 -9.09 68.89 -4.20
CA ASN A 304 -10.34 68.80 -3.45
C ASN A 304 -10.08 68.71 -1.94
N ARG A 305 -10.79 69.47 -1.14
CA ARG A 305 -10.76 69.39 0.31
C ARG A 305 -11.56 68.15 0.78
N VAL A 306 -10.95 67.32 1.60
CA VAL A 306 -11.60 66.17 2.19
C VAL A 306 -11.37 66.13 3.69
N LYS A 307 -12.32 65.55 4.43
CA LYS A 307 -12.17 65.24 5.84
C LYS A 307 -11.98 63.72 5.96
N ALA A 308 -10.84 63.32 6.48
CA ALA A 308 -10.58 61.90 6.74
C ALA A 308 -11.54 61.39 7.83
N VAL A 309 -12.19 60.27 7.58
CA VAL A 309 -12.95 59.47 8.55
C VAL A 309 -12.24 58.16 8.66
N TYR A 310 -11.71 57.85 9.84
CA TYR A 310 -10.95 56.63 10.12
C TYR A 310 -11.83 55.47 10.53
#